data_baad59890aba7cbdc81e8b68ec1a10f4
#
_entry.id   baad59890aba7cbdc81e8b68ec1a10f4
#
_cell.length_a   1.000
_cell.length_b   1.000
_cell.length_c   1.000
_cell.angle_alpha   90.00
_cell.angle_beta   90.00
_cell.angle_gamma   90.00
#
_symmetry.space_group_name_H-M   'P 1'
#
loop_
_entity.id
_entity.type
_entity.pdbx_description
1 polymer ?
#
loop_
_entity_poly.entity_id
_entity_poly.type
_entity_poly.pdbx_seq_one_letter_code
_entity_poly.pdbx_strand_id
1 'polypeptide(L)'
;MLIHWIWLSHRPGFGPRTKAKLLEHFRDPEAVYYADGEALGQLELSAEARAALLDKNLESSGKILEECEKKRLNILTIQDAAYPSRLKNIPDPPLVLYYKGQLPDFDSEPVIGVVGTRKASAYGLTVAKRMGYQIGKCGGLVVSGMAYGIDGLAMSGALTAGAKTVGVLGCGADIVYPQSNRSLFRDVERYGCILSEFAPGQPAAKWTFPMRNRIISGLSCGVLVVEAPEKSGALITARLALEQGRDVFAVPGNIDMPTCAGSNELLRDGAIMVSSGWDVLSEYESLFPDKIHREDAPSRQRAYPQELARQEGETTPPRVAQTPRIPEETNHLKKNLEKKSIDKEPVQAYSDVNVNLSRLSGDEKTIVSCLQNGQRLVDDVIAETGMTTGKLLAVLTMLELKGVIRRLPGKQICLKQ
;
A
#
# COMPACT_ATOMS: atom_id res chain seq x y z
N MET A 1 4.20 29.12 -17.52
CA MET A 1 2.95 29.47 -16.81
C MET A 1 2.29 28.27 -16.15
N LEU A 2 1.54 28.45 -15.04
CA LEU A 2 0.88 27.36 -14.28
C LEU A 2 -0.04 26.48 -15.15
N ILE A 3 -0.73 27.08 -16.13
CA ILE A 3 -1.61 26.34 -17.04
C ILE A 3 -0.87 25.26 -17.85
N HIS A 4 0.39 25.47 -18.20
CA HIS A 4 1.18 24.47 -18.94
C HIS A 4 1.59 23.30 -18.05
N TRP A 5 1.80 23.52 -16.73
CA TRP A 5 1.99 22.44 -15.75
C TRP A 5 0.76 21.54 -15.68
N ILE A 6 -0.44 22.13 -15.57
CA ILE A 6 -1.69 21.39 -15.53
C ILE A 6 -1.89 20.65 -16.87
N TRP A 7 -1.67 21.34 -18.00
CA TRP A 7 -1.77 20.73 -19.33
C TRP A 7 -0.88 19.49 -19.45
N LEU A 8 0.40 19.58 -19.11
CA LEU A 8 1.32 18.44 -19.20
C LEU A 8 0.96 17.32 -18.22
N SER A 9 0.57 17.68 -16.98
CA SER A 9 0.24 16.68 -15.96
C SER A 9 -0.98 15.82 -16.33
N HIS A 10 -1.93 16.38 -17.09
CA HIS A 10 -3.16 15.69 -17.47
C HIS A 10 -3.17 15.11 -18.89
N ARG A 11 -2.07 15.21 -19.64
CA ARG A 11 -2.00 14.61 -20.98
C ARG A 11 -2.11 13.09 -20.93
N PRO A 12 -3.00 12.50 -21.77
CA PRO A 12 -3.13 11.04 -21.89
C PRO A 12 -1.98 10.41 -22.69
N GLY A 13 -1.93 9.10 -22.74
CA GLY A 13 -1.03 8.34 -23.62
C GLY A 13 0.38 8.10 -23.07
N PHE A 14 0.75 8.69 -21.92
CA PHE A 14 2.04 8.46 -21.29
C PHE A 14 2.02 8.72 -19.78
N GLY A 15 2.86 7.95 -19.07
CA GLY A 15 2.94 7.97 -17.62
C GLY A 15 3.91 9.02 -17.06
N PRO A 16 4.03 9.09 -15.73
CA PRO A 16 4.90 10.06 -15.03
C PRO A 16 6.36 10.02 -15.49
N ARG A 17 6.92 8.82 -15.74
CA ARG A 17 8.32 8.68 -16.19
C ARG A 17 8.57 9.37 -17.54
N THR A 18 7.63 9.30 -18.49
CA THR A 18 7.75 9.98 -19.77
C THR A 18 7.64 11.50 -19.59
N LYS A 19 6.76 11.94 -18.66
CA LYS A 19 6.63 13.36 -18.32
C LYS A 19 7.94 13.91 -17.71
N ALA A 20 8.59 13.14 -16.83
CA ALA A 20 9.89 13.51 -16.29
C ALA A 20 10.95 13.66 -17.39
N LYS A 21 11.08 12.68 -18.30
CA LYS A 21 11.99 12.78 -19.47
C LYS A 21 11.73 13.99 -20.36
N LEU A 22 10.46 14.35 -20.57
CA LEU A 22 10.10 15.57 -21.29
C LEU A 22 10.64 16.82 -20.59
N LEU A 23 10.51 16.90 -19.26
CA LEU A 23 11.03 18.03 -18.49
C LEU A 23 12.57 18.05 -18.41
N GLU A 24 13.22 16.90 -18.38
CA GLU A 24 14.69 16.82 -18.49
C GLU A 24 15.19 17.40 -19.83
N HIS A 25 14.49 17.09 -20.91
CA HIS A 25 14.87 17.56 -22.27
C HIS A 25 14.51 19.03 -22.51
N PHE A 26 13.27 19.42 -22.20
CA PHE A 26 12.76 20.76 -22.50
C PHE A 26 12.87 21.75 -21.33
N ARG A 27 13.26 21.29 -20.13
CA ARG A 27 13.43 22.03 -18.87
C ARG A 27 12.15 22.51 -18.20
N ASP A 28 11.14 22.93 -18.95
CA ASP A 28 9.86 23.39 -18.42
C ASP A 28 8.67 22.97 -19.30
N PRO A 29 7.44 22.91 -18.77
CA PRO A 29 6.26 22.46 -19.51
C PRO A 29 5.80 23.47 -20.58
N GLU A 30 6.20 24.71 -20.51
CA GLU A 30 5.92 25.72 -21.53
C GLU A 30 6.72 25.44 -22.79
N ALA A 31 8.00 25.09 -22.66
CA ALA A 31 8.82 24.64 -23.78
C ALA A 31 8.27 23.35 -24.42
N VAL A 32 7.78 22.39 -23.60
CA VAL A 32 7.08 21.20 -24.12
C VAL A 32 5.81 21.59 -24.89
N TYR A 33 5.07 22.56 -24.38
CA TYR A 33 3.85 23.03 -25.05
C TYR A 33 4.12 23.65 -26.40
N TYR A 34 5.17 24.45 -26.55
CA TYR A 34 5.54 25.09 -27.84
C TYR A 34 6.37 24.19 -28.76
N ALA A 35 6.81 23.03 -28.31
CA ALA A 35 7.54 22.07 -29.14
C ALA A 35 6.67 21.60 -30.31
N ASP A 36 7.28 21.57 -31.53
CA ASP A 36 6.69 21.05 -32.73
C ASP A 36 6.93 19.56 -32.93
N GLY A 37 6.47 19.00 -34.04
CA GLY A 37 6.63 17.58 -34.35
C GLY A 37 8.08 17.15 -34.55
N GLU A 38 8.97 18.05 -35.02
CA GLU A 38 10.38 17.77 -35.24
C GLU A 38 11.14 17.70 -33.90
N ALA A 39 10.92 18.67 -33.02
CA ALA A 39 11.49 18.68 -31.67
C ALA A 39 11.04 17.46 -30.82
N LEU A 40 9.75 17.10 -30.89
CA LEU A 40 9.22 15.91 -30.25
C LEU A 40 9.70 14.61 -30.93
N GLY A 41 10.13 14.66 -32.16
CA GLY A 41 10.70 13.54 -32.93
C GLY A 41 12.05 13.06 -32.41
N GLN A 42 12.78 13.91 -31.68
CA GLN A 42 14.06 13.58 -31.07
C GLN A 42 13.91 12.66 -29.81
N LEU A 43 12.69 12.50 -29.33
CA LEU A 43 12.38 11.66 -28.16
C LEU A 43 11.68 10.36 -28.58
N GLU A 44 11.98 9.28 -27.89
CA GLU A 44 11.30 7.98 -28.03
C GLU A 44 9.89 8.05 -27.41
N LEU A 45 8.96 8.61 -28.19
CA LEU A 45 7.55 8.73 -27.80
C LEU A 45 6.68 7.82 -28.67
N SER A 46 5.66 7.19 -28.07
CA SER A 46 4.63 6.51 -28.85
C SER A 46 3.87 7.50 -29.76
N ALA A 47 3.26 7.00 -30.83
CA ALA A 47 2.44 7.83 -31.71
C ALA A 47 1.30 8.54 -30.95
N GLU A 48 0.68 7.83 -29.99
CA GLU A 48 -0.36 8.36 -29.13
C GLU A 48 0.15 9.49 -28.22
N ALA A 49 1.30 9.31 -27.57
CA ALA A 49 1.92 10.32 -26.73
C ALA A 49 2.27 11.57 -27.52
N ARG A 50 2.83 11.41 -28.74
CA ARG A 50 3.16 12.51 -29.63
C ARG A 50 1.92 13.28 -30.07
N ALA A 51 0.86 12.58 -30.48
CA ALA A 51 -0.42 13.20 -30.84
C ALA A 51 -1.01 13.99 -29.67
N ALA A 52 -0.95 13.44 -28.45
CA ALA A 52 -1.41 14.13 -27.25
C ALA A 52 -0.60 15.40 -26.94
N LEU A 53 0.70 15.43 -27.21
CA LEU A 53 1.56 16.61 -27.01
C LEU A 53 1.38 17.68 -28.12
N LEU A 54 0.98 17.27 -29.31
CA LEU A 54 0.65 18.19 -30.39
C LEU A 54 -0.74 18.83 -30.27
N ASP A 55 -1.62 18.24 -29.44
CA ASP A 55 -2.88 18.89 -29.08
C ASP A 55 -2.61 20.02 -28.07
N LYS A 56 -2.69 21.24 -28.55
CA LYS A 56 -2.43 22.48 -27.81
C LYS A 56 -3.67 23.09 -27.15
N ASN A 57 -4.76 22.31 -27.03
CA ASN A 57 -5.98 22.77 -26.37
C ASN A 57 -5.75 22.93 -24.86
N LEU A 58 -5.92 24.15 -24.35
CA LEU A 58 -5.78 24.52 -22.94
C LEU A 58 -7.14 24.63 -22.19
N GLU A 59 -8.27 24.41 -22.88
CA GLU A 59 -9.60 24.62 -22.29
C GLU A 59 -9.82 23.78 -21.03
N SER A 60 -9.41 22.50 -21.06
CA SER A 60 -9.52 21.63 -19.89
C SER A 60 -8.65 22.09 -18.73
N SER A 61 -7.46 22.60 -19.02
CA SER A 61 -6.52 23.13 -18.01
C SER A 61 -7.04 24.44 -17.42
N GLY A 62 -7.66 25.30 -18.23
CA GLY A 62 -8.34 26.50 -17.77
C GLY A 62 -9.49 26.19 -16.82
N LYS A 63 -10.34 25.23 -17.17
CA LYS A 63 -11.44 24.76 -16.29
C LYS A 63 -10.92 24.22 -14.94
N ILE A 64 -9.78 23.50 -14.95
CA ILE A 64 -9.16 23.02 -13.71
C ILE A 64 -8.72 24.20 -12.82
N LEU A 65 -8.10 25.24 -13.40
CA LEU A 65 -7.72 26.45 -12.67
C LEU A 65 -8.93 27.15 -12.03
N GLU A 66 -9.98 27.36 -12.82
CA GLU A 66 -11.23 27.96 -12.33
C GLU A 66 -11.86 27.16 -11.19
N GLU A 67 -11.88 25.82 -11.29
CA GLU A 67 -12.38 24.95 -10.24
C GLU A 67 -11.50 24.98 -8.98
N CYS A 68 -10.18 25.09 -9.13
CA CYS A 68 -9.28 25.28 -7.97
C CYS A 68 -9.60 26.57 -7.25
N GLU A 69 -9.79 27.68 -7.97
CA GLU A 69 -10.15 28.97 -7.38
C GLU A 69 -11.50 28.92 -6.66
N LYS A 70 -12.56 28.43 -7.30
CA LYS A 70 -13.89 28.24 -6.72
C LYS A 70 -13.87 27.42 -5.44
N LYS A 71 -13.06 26.34 -5.40
CA LYS A 71 -12.98 25.38 -4.29
C LYS A 71 -11.90 25.71 -3.28
N ARG A 72 -11.18 26.82 -3.49
CA ARG A 72 -10.04 27.27 -2.65
C ARG A 72 -8.99 26.17 -2.49
N LEU A 73 -8.64 25.54 -3.60
CA LEU A 73 -7.55 24.57 -3.69
C LEU A 73 -6.29 25.29 -4.13
N ASN A 74 -5.20 25.03 -3.44
CA ASN A 74 -3.88 25.50 -3.87
C ASN A 74 -3.27 24.48 -4.82
N ILE A 75 -2.35 24.95 -5.66
CA ILE A 75 -1.64 24.12 -6.64
C ILE A 75 -0.15 24.21 -6.33
N LEU A 76 0.51 23.07 -6.29
CA LEU A 76 1.94 22.93 -6.05
C LEU A 76 2.56 22.18 -7.24
N THR A 77 3.54 22.77 -7.88
CA THR A 77 4.27 22.13 -8.99
C THR A 77 5.61 21.60 -8.53
N ILE A 78 6.17 20.62 -9.23
CA ILE A 78 7.47 20.01 -8.91
C ILE A 78 8.64 21.03 -8.92
N GLN A 79 8.46 22.22 -9.51
CA GLN A 79 9.46 23.30 -9.53
C GLN A 79 9.34 24.24 -8.34
N ASP A 80 8.24 24.23 -7.62
CA ASP A 80 8.03 25.12 -6.49
C ASP A 80 8.97 24.79 -5.34
N ALA A 81 9.51 25.80 -4.69
CA ALA A 81 10.45 25.63 -3.57
C ALA A 81 9.82 24.83 -2.39
N ALA A 82 8.51 24.89 -2.23
CA ALA A 82 7.77 24.16 -1.20
C ALA A 82 7.48 22.70 -1.59
N TYR A 83 7.87 22.26 -2.82
CA TYR A 83 7.66 20.87 -3.22
C TYR A 83 8.65 19.96 -2.50
N PRO A 84 8.18 18.88 -1.82
CA PRO A 84 9.02 18.03 -0.98
C PRO A 84 10.14 17.37 -1.79
N SER A 85 11.40 17.57 -1.38
CA SER A 85 12.57 16.97 -2.04
C SER A 85 12.50 15.44 -2.04
N ARG A 86 11.99 14.84 -0.95
CA ARG A 86 11.78 13.39 -0.86
C ARG A 86 10.82 12.88 -1.93
N LEU A 87 9.73 13.61 -2.19
CA LEU A 87 8.75 13.25 -3.21
C LEU A 87 9.27 13.51 -4.63
N LYS A 88 10.08 14.55 -4.81
CA LYS A 88 10.71 14.86 -6.09
C LYS A 88 11.65 13.75 -6.58
N ASN A 89 12.27 13.05 -5.65
CA ASN A 89 13.30 12.03 -5.91
C ASN A 89 12.74 10.60 -6.08
N ILE A 90 11.41 10.40 -6.07
CA ILE A 90 10.86 9.07 -6.42
C ILE A 90 10.91 8.83 -7.93
N PRO A 91 10.86 7.55 -8.41
CA PRO A 91 10.95 7.24 -9.85
C PRO A 91 9.87 7.88 -10.73
N ASP A 92 8.73 8.23 -10.14
CA ASP A 92 7.55 8.74 -10.84
C ASP A 92 6.87 9.88 -10.07
N PRO A 93 7.57 11.03 -9.84
CA PRO A 93 7.05 12.12 -9.04
C PRO A 93 5.83 12.77 -9.72
N PRO A 94 4.79 13.17 -8.94
CA PRO A 94 3.68 13.95 -9.48
C PRO A 94 4.15 15.34 -9.91
N LEU A 95 3.84 15.76 -11.13
CA LEU A 95 4.24 17.08 -11.63
C LEU A 95 3.45 18.21 -10.96
N VAL A 96 2.20 17.93 -10.62
CA VAL A 96 1.27 18.87 -9.99
C VAL A 96 0.55 18.18 -8.85
N LEU A 97 0.43 18.86 -7.74
CA LEU A 97 -0.37 18.47 -6.59
C LEU A 97 -1.39 19.55 -6.30
N TYR A 98 -2.60 19.14 -5.98
CA TYR A 98 -3.68 19.99 -5.50
C TYR A 98 -3.81 19.80 -4.00
N TYR A 99 -3.90 20.89 -3.23
CA TYR A 99 -3.98 20.75 -1.78
C TYR A 99 -4.92 21.76 -1.13
N LYS A 100 -5.36 21.39 0.09
CA LYS A 100 -6.22 22.19 0.95
C LYS A 100 -5.72 22.13 2.38
N GLY A 101 -5.79 23.23 3.10
CA GLY A 101 -5.22 23.36 4.44
C GLY A 101 -3.81 23.93 4.43
N GLN A 102 -3.02 23.62 5.45
CA GLN A 102 -1.66 24.13 5.64
C GLN A 102 -0.63 23.11 5.18
N LEU A 103 0.05 23.39 4.07
CA LEU A 103 1.13 22.54 3.59
C LEU A 103 2.28 22.57 4.60
N PRO A 104 2.70 21.41 5.16
CA PRO A 104 3.87 21.38 6.04
C PRO A 104 5.16 21.50 5.22
N ASP A 105 6.24 21.94 5.88
CA ASP A 105 7.58 21.78 5.33
C ASP A 105 8.03 20.33 5.53
N PHE A 106 7.72 19.48 4.56
CA PHE A 106 7.98 18.04 4.63
C PHE A 106 9.45 17.69 4.83
N ASP A 107 10.37 18.49 4.29
CA ASP A 107 11.80 18.19 4.36
C ASP A 107 12.38 18.43 5.75
N SER A 108 11.75 19.32 6.51
CA SER A 108 12.11 19.63 7.91
C SER A 108 11.32 18.79 8.94
N GLU A 109 10.43 17.91 8.52
CA GLU A 109 9.58 17.13 9.43
C GLU A 109 9.91 15.63 9.38
N PRO A 110 9.91 14.91 10.52
CA PRO A 110 9.97 13.44 10.56
C PRO A 110 8.64 12.84 10.14
N VAL A 111 8.46 12.64 8.84
CA VAL A 111 7.22 12.20 8.23
C VAL A 111 7.12 10.69 8.22
N ILE A 112 6.07 10.14 8.82
CA ILE A 112 5.80 8.70 8.88
C ILE A 112 4.50 8.37 8.13
N GLY A 113 4.62 7.53 7.10
CA GLY A 113 3.48 6.95 6.42
C GLY A 113 2.83 5.86 7.28
N VAL A 114 1.57 6.00 7.69
CA VAL A 114 0.89 4.95 8.47
C VAL A 114 -0.23 4.35 7.62
N VAL A 115 -0.13 3.05 7.34
CA VAL A 115 -1.04 2.35 6.45
C VAL A 115 -1.49 1.01 7.03
N GLY A 116 -2.61 0.49 6.51
CA GLY A 116 -3.08 -0.83 6.88
C GLY A 116 -4.39 -1.21 6.22
N THR A 117 -4.98 -2.28 6.71
CA THR A 117 -6.23 -2.81 6.18
C THR A 117 -7.42 -1.89 6.47
N ARG A 118 -8.35 -1.84 5.53
CA ARG A 118 -9.65 -1.14 5.70
C ARG A 118 -10.61 -1.89 6.61
N LYS A 119 -10.39 -3.21 6.79
CA LYS A 119 -11.19 -4.10 7.65
C LYS A 119 -10.32 -4.60 8.81
N ALA A 120 -9.85 -3.64 9.62
CA ALA A 120 -8.98 -3.95 10.74
C ALA A 120 -9.75 -4.61 11.89
N SER A 121 -9.03 -5.45 12.63
CA SER A 121 -9.51 -6.01 13.89
C SER A 121 -9.64 -4.92 14.97
N ALA A 122 -10.34 -5.20 16.07
CA ALA A 122 -10.40 -4.29 17.23
C ALA A 122 -8.98 -3.97 17.76
N TYR A 123 -8.08 -4.96 17.74
CA TYR A 123 -6.66 -4.78 18.06
C TYR A 123 -6.01 -3.78 17.11
N GLY A 124 -6.11 -4.01 15.79
CA GLY A 124 -5.52 -3.15 14.78
C GLY A 124 -6.01 -1.71 14.86
N LEU A 125 -7.32 -1.49 15.08
CA LEU A 125 -7.90 -0.16 15.24
C LEU A 125 -7.32 0.55 16.47
N THR A 126 -7.24 -0.14 17.63
CA THR A 126 -6.66 0.41 18.86
C THR A 126 -5.18 0.75 18.68
N VAL A 127 -4.42 -0.16 18.05
CA VAL A 127 -2.98 0.04 17.81
C VAL A 127 -2.76 1.20 16.83
N ALA A 128 -3.54 1.30 15.74
CA ALA A 128 -3.40 2.40 14.78
C ALA A 128 -3.57 3.77 15.45
N LYS A 129 -4.62 3.92 16.27
CA LYS A 129 -4.87 5.18 17.00
C LYS A 129 -3.75 5.48 17.98
N ARG A 130 -3.28 4.47 18.74
CA ARG A 130 -2.16 4.60 19.66
C ARG A 130 -0.86 4.98 18.95
N MET A 131 -0.51 4.32 17.85
CA MET A 131 0.70 4.62 17.08
C MET A 131 0.66 6.06 16.53
N GLY A 132 -0.47 6.46 15.93
CA GLY A 132 -0.63 7.83 15.44
C GLY A 132 -0.48 8.87 16.56
N TYR A 133 -1.09 8.62 17.73
CA TYR A 133 -0.97 9.48 18.90
C TYR A 133 0.49 9.58 19.39
N GLN A 134 1.18 8.44 19.52
CA GLN A 134 2.56 8.40 20.00
C GLN A 134 3.53 9.07 19.02
N ILE A 135 3.38 8.81 17.71
CA ILE A 135 4.17 9.48 16.67
C ILE A 135 3.96 10.98 16.75
N GLY A 136 2.71 11.44 16.83
CA GLY A 136 2.41 12.87 16.95
C GLY A 136 2.95 13.51 18.22
N LYS A 137 2.87 12.79 19.38
CA LYS A 137 3.38 13.27 20.67
C LYS A 137 4.90 13.44 20.69
N CYS A 138 5.60 12.54 19.99
CA CYS A 138 7.06 12.60 19.89
C CYS A 138 7.58 13.52 18.77
N GLY A 139 6.71 14.34 18.15
CA GLY A 139 7.09 15.33 17.14
C GLY A 139 7.02 14.83 15.69
N GLY A 140 6.53 13.61 15.44
CA GLY A 140 6.36 13.07 14.10
C GLY A 140 5.11 13.59 13.39
N LEU A 141 5.17 13.68 12.06
CA LEU A 141 4.06 14.00 11.18
C LEU A 141 3.52 12.74 10.53
N VAL A 142 2.23 12.43 10.76
CA VAL A 142 1.58 11.26 10.16
C VAL A 142 1.05 11.61 8.76
N VAL A 143 1.44 10.82 7.76
CA VAL A 143 0.86 10.85 6.41
C VAL A 143 0.10 9.55 6.16
N SER A 144 -1.12 9.63 5.64
CA SER A 144 -1.92 8.44 5.34
C SER A 144 -2.93 8.67 4.22
N GLY A 145 -3.63 7.61 3.86
CA GLY A 145 -4.58 7.63 2.75
C GLY A 145 -6.01 7.99 3.10
N MET A 146 -6.30 8.37 4.33
CA MET A 146 -7.66 8.68 4.82
C MET A 146 -8.69 7.56 4.59
N ALA A 147 -8.26 6.33 4.36
CA ALA A 147 -9.15 5.20 4.14
C ALA A 147 -9.86 4.77 5.44
N TYR A 148 -10.82 3.85 5.31
CA TYR A 148 -11.37 3.17 6.48
C TYR A 148 -10.30 2.42 7.26
N GLY A 149 -10.53 2.17 8.54
CA GLY A 149 -9.69 1.32 9.37
C GLY A 149 -8.41 2.02 9.83
N ILE A 150 -7.27 1.44 9.54
CA ILE A 150 -5.96 1.86 10.07
C ILE A 150 -5.65 3.32 9.73
N ASP A 151 -5.78 3.70 8.46
CA ASP A 151 -5.44 5.05 7.98
C ASP A 151 -6.15 6.15 8.80
N GLY A 152 -7.48 6.08 8.86
CA GLY A 152 -8.30 7.08 9.54
C GLY A 152 -8.02 7.15 11.04
N LEU A 153 -7.80 6.01 11.71
CA LEU A 153 -7.54 6.00 13.15
C LEU A 153 -6.13 6.48 13.50
N ALA A 154 -5.12 6.15 12.70
CA ALA A 154 -3.78 6.69 12.89
C ALA A 154 -3.76 8.21 12.78
N MET A 155 -4.43 8.77 11.77
CA MET A 155 -4.55 10.22 11.60
C MET A 155 -5.33 10.87 12.75
N SER A 156 -6.43 10.26 13.18
CA SER A 156 -7.21 10.71 14.35
C SER A 156 -6.36 10.70 15.62
N GLY A 157 -5.52 9.68 15.81
CA GLY A 157 -4.57 9.60 16.92
C GLY A 157 -3.57 10.76 16.90
N ALA A 158 -2.97 11.06 15.75
CA ALA A 158 -2.04 12.18 15.59
C ALA A 158 -2.70 13.53 15.88
N LEU A 159 -3.91 13.76 15.37
CA LEU A 159 -4.69 14.97 15.66
C LEU A 159 -5.01 15.09 17.17
N THR A 160 -5.35 13.98 17.83
CA THR A 160 -5.59 13.93 19.29
C THR A 160 -4.33 14.33 20.09
N ALA A 161 -3.14 14.02 19.57
CA ALA A 161 -1.86 14.44 20.14
C ALA A 161 -1.55 15.93 19.93
N GLY A 162 -2.37 16.65 19.15
CA GLY A 162 -2.12 18.03 18.75
C GLY A 162 -1.15 18.15 17.56
N ALA A 163 -0.76 17.04 16.95
CA ALA A 163 0.14 17.03 15.81
C ALA A 163 -0.59 17.28 14.50
N LYS A 164 0.12 17.86 13.52
CA LYS A 164 -0.36 17.96 12.15
C LYS A 164 -0.41 16.57 11.50
N THR A 165 -1.28 16.42 10.52
CA THR A 165 -1.34 15.19 9.71
C THR A 165 -1.70 15.52 8.27
N VAL A 166 -1.30 14.68 7.33
CA VAL A 166 -1.54 14.87 5.90
C VAL A 166 -2.31 13.70 5.32
N GLY A 167 -3.45 14.02 4.72
CA GLY A 167 -4.27 13.07 4.00
C GLY A 167 -3.97 13.11 2.51
N VAL A 168 -3.41 12.04 1.95
CA VAL A 168 -3.21 11.92 0.51
C VAL A 168 -4.41 11.20 -0.08
N LEU A 169 -5.06 11.76 -1.11
CA LEU A 169 -6.30 11.21 -1.67
C LEU A 169 -6.11 10.53 -3.02
N GLY A 170 -6.92 9.51 -3.29
CA GLY A 170 -7.07 8.88 -4.60
C GLY A 170 -8.25 9.45 -5.41
N CYS A 171 -8.61 10.72 -5.17
CA CYS A 171 -9.64 11.49 -5.86
C CYS A 171 -9.28 12.97 -5.74
N GLY A 172 -10.04 13.88 -6.35
CA GLY A 172 -9.82 15.32 -6.19
C GLY A 172 -9.77 15.73 -4.71
N ALA A 173 -8.89 16.69 -4.38
CA ALA A 173 -8.71 17.17 -3.01
C ALA A 173 -9.96 17.87 -2.41
N ASP A 174 -10.95 18.14 -3.24
CA ASP A 174 -12.29 18.66 -2.91
C ASP A 174 -13.31 17.57 -2.56
N ILE A 175 -12.97 16.30 -2.76
CA ILE A 175 -13.91 15.17 -2.60
C ILE A 175 -13.65 14.45 -1.28
N VAL A 176 -14.66 14.42 -0.43
CA VAL A 176 -14.63 13.62 0.81
C VAL A 176 -14.79 12.15 0.48
N TYR A 177 -13.73 11.36 0.66
CA TYR A 177 -13.77 9.91 0.48
C TYR A 177 -12.91 9.19 1.52
N PRO A 178 -13.45 8.21 2.25
CA PRO A 178 -14.86 7.80 2.27
C PRO A 178 -15.75 8.81 3.02
N GLN A 179 -17.05 8.80 2.73
CA GLN A 179 -18.00 9.77 3.33
C GLN A 179 -18.11 9.66 4.86
N SER A 180 -17.87 8.50 5.44
CA SER A 180 -17.86 8.31 6.90
C SER A 180 -16.73 9.10 7.59
N ASN A 181 -15.64 9.39 6.88
CA ASN A 181 -14.49 10.13 7.41
C ASN A 181 -14.64 11.66 7.21
N ARG A 182 -15.87 12.16 7.00
CA ARG A 182 -16.13 13.59 6.80
C ARG A 182 -15.65 14.48 7.96
N SER A 183 -15.79 14.02 9.21
CA SER A 183 -15.28 14.75 10.36
C SER A 183 -13.75 14.82 10.33
N LEU A 184 -13.10 13.67 10.14
CA LEU A 184 -11.65 13.58 9.99
C LEU A 184 -11.14 14.46 8.83
N PHE A 185 -11.85 14.47 7.69
CA PHE A 185 -11.49 15.30 6.54
C PHE A 185 -11.44 16.79 6.94
N ARG A 186 -12.47 17.29 7.65
CA ARG A 186 -12.52 18.68 8.12
C ARG A 186 -11.40 19.00 9.13
N ASP A 187 -11.10 18.05 10.02
CA ASP A 187 -10.07 18.23 11.03
C ASP A 187 -8.67 18.25 10.38
N VAL A 188 -8.42 17.38 9.40
CA VAL A 188 -7.17 17.37 8.62
C VAL A 188 -7.04 18.64 7.77
N GLU A 189 -8.12 19.11 7.13
CA GLU A 189 -8.11 20.38 6.40
C GLU A 189 -7.77 21.56 7.33
N ARG A 190 -8.30 21.56 8.55
CA ARG A 190 -8.11 22.66 9.53
C ARG A 190 -6.74 22.65 10.20
N TYR A 191 -6.24 21.48 10.56
CA TYR A 191 -5.03 21.33 11.37
C TYR A 191 -3.84 20.69 10.65
N GLY A 192 -3.98 20.42 9.37
CA GLY A 192 -2.99 19.76 8.53
C GLY A 192 -3.21 20.07 7.07
N CYS A 193 -3.10 19.06 6.22
CA CYS A 193 -3.20 19.20 4.76
C CYS A 193 -3.90 18.02 4.11
N ILE A 194 -4.80 18.31 3.18
CA ILE A 194 -5.34 17.35 2.21
C ILE A 194 -4.60 17.53 0.90
N LEU A 195 -4.05 16.45 0.35
CA LEU A 195 -3.19 16.46 -0.83
C LEU A 195 -3.68 15.47 -1.88
N SER A 196 -3.65 15.84 -3.15
CA SER A 196 -4.00 14.95 -4.26
C SER A 196 -3.25 15.31 -5.55
N GLU A 197 -2.92 14.30 -6.36
CA GLU A 197 -2.46 14.46 -7.74
C GLU A 197 -3.63 14.58 -8.73
N PHE A 198 -4.83 14.22 -8.31
CA PHE A 198 -6.01 14.19 -9.16
C PHE A 198 -6.71 15.55 -9.21
N ALA A 199 -7.16 15.95 -10.41
CA ALA A 199 -7.84 17.21 -10.62
C ALA A 199 -9.10 17.37 -9.73
N PRO A 200 -9.50 18.61 -9.40
CA PRO A 200 -10.77 18.87 -8.72
C PRO A 200 -11.94 18.19 -9.41
N GLY A 201 -12.83 17.59 -8.63
CA GLY A 201 -14.00 16.88 -9.14
C GLY A 201 -13.74 15.47 -9.66
N GLN A 202 -12.50 15.01 -9.77
CA GLN A 202 -12.20 13.65 -10.21
C GLN A 202 -12.59 12.63 -9.14
N PRO A 203 -13.54 11.69 -9.42
CA PRO A 203 -14.00 10.72 -8.44
C PRO A 203 -12.94 9.67 -8.11
N ALA A 204 -13.08 9.04 -6.93
CA ALA A 204 -12.29 7.89 -6.55
C ALA A 204 -12.58 6.69 -7.47
N ALA A 205 -11.53 6.02 -7.94
CA ALA A 205 -11.61 4.82 -8.77
C ALA A 205 -10.64 3.74 -8.25
N LYS A 206 -10.87 2.48 -8.59
CA LYS A 206 -10.01 1.38 -8.10
C LYS A 206 -8.54 1.56 -8.48
N TRP A 207 -8.26 2.12 -9.64
CA TRP A 207 -6.90 2.34 -10.15
C TRP A 207 -6.20 3.55 -9.53
N THR A 208 -6.95 4.54 -9.00
CA THR A 208 -6.34 5.75 -8.41
C THR A 208 -5.67 5.49 -7.06
N PHE A 209 -6.13 4.48 -6.30
CA PHE A 209 -5.55 4.17 -4.99
C PHE A 209 -4.11 3.65 -5.05
N PRO A 210 -3.76 2.66 -5.91
CA PRO A 210 -2.37 2.26 -6.09
C PRO A 210 -1.47 3.40 -6.58
N MET A 211 -1.95 4.24 -7.49
CA MET A 211 -1.20 5.42 -7.96
C MET A 211 -0.91 6.40 -6.84
N ARG A 212 -1.89 6.68 -5.97
CA ARG A 212 -1.74 7.55 -4.83
C ARG A 212 -0.72 7.03 -3.80
N ASN A 213 -0.64 5.72 -3.59
CA ASN A 213 0.19 5.12 -2.54
C ASN A 213 1.68 5.50 -2.66
N ARG A 214 2.20 5.69 -3.88
CA ARG A 214 3.58 6.15 -4.12
C ARG A 214 3.85 7.55 -3.55
N ILE A 215 2.81 8.37 -3.43
CA ILE A 215 2.92 9.71 -2.84
C ILE A 215 3.00 9.60 -1.31
N ILE A 216 2.25 8.67 -0.69
CA ILE A 216 2.36 8.43 0.76
C ILE A 216 3.79 8.00 1.11
N SER A 217 4.31 6.97 0.46
CA SER A 217 5.69 6.50 0.70
C SER A 217 6.72 7.55 0.31
N GLY A 218 6.51 8.27 -0.81
CA GLY A 218 7.42 9.31 -1.31
C GLY A 218 7.58 10.52 -0.39
N LEU A 219 6.54 10.89 0.34
CA LEU A 219 6.57 11.96 1.34
C LEU A 219 7.25 11.52 2.65
N SER A 220 7.29 10.22 2.93
CA SER A 220 7.67 9.68 4.23
C SER A 220 9.17 9.41 4.34
N CYS A 221 9.71 9.47 5.55
CA CYS A 221 11.00 8.89 5.91
C CYS A 221 10.90 7.36 5.94
N GLY A 222 9.81 6.84 6.52
CA GLY A 222 9.49 5.43 6.59
C GLY A 222 7.98 5.19 6.61
N VAL A 223 7.59 3.94 6.36
CA VAL A 223 6.19 3.50 6.31
C VAL A 223 5.93 2.45 7.37
N LEU A 224 4.97 2.73 8.24
CA LEU A 224 4.47 1.82 9.28
C LEU A 224 3.23 1.06 8.78
N VAL A 225 3.31 -0.26 8.72
CA VAL A 225 2.19 -1.16 8.48
C VAL A 225 1.66 -1.69 9.80
N VAL A 226 0.45 -1.27 10.19
CA VAL A 226 -0.12 -1.67 11.50
C VAL A 226 -0.78 -3.05 11.44
N GLU A 227 -1.63 -3.28 10.46
CA GLU A 227 -2.31 -4.57 10.24
C GLU A 227 -2.60 -4.72 8.76
N ALA A 228 -2.18 -5.82 8.16
CA ALA A 228 -2.39 -6.10 6.74
C ALA A 228 -2.55 -7.59 6.46
N PRO A 229 -3.63 -8.07 5.80
CA PRO A 229 -3.70 -9.41 5.26
C PRO A 229 -2.76 -9.57 4.06
N GLU A 230 -2.48 -10.81 3.64
CA GLU A 230 -1.57 -11.13 2.52
C GLU A 230 -1.87 -10.37 1.22
N LYS A 231 -3.15 -10.16 0.91
CA LYS A 231 -3.59 -9.42 -0.28
C LYS A 231 -4.12 -8.04 0.11
N SER A 232 -3.23 -7.17 0.60
CA SER A 232 -3.59 -5.83 1.06
C SER A 232 -2.96 -4.73 0.21
N GLY A 233 -3.72 -3.66 -0.04
CA GLY A 233 -3.17 -2.44 -0.64
C GLY A 233 -2.08 -1.76 0.21
N ALA A 234 -2.05 -2.01 1.52
CA ALA A 234 -1.00 -1.52 2.41
C ALA A 234 0.37 -2.14 2.08
N LEU A 235 0.39 -3.43 1.70
CA LEU A 235 1.63 -4.10 1.26
C LEU A 235 2.18 -3.52 -0.05
N ILE A 236 1.30 -2.99 -0.92
CA ILE A 236 1.75 -2.23 -2.10
C ILE A 236 2.50 -0.97 -1.66
N THR A 237 1.99 -0.25 -0.65
CA THR A 237 2.66 0.94 -0.12
C THR A 237 4.00 0.61 0.53
N ALA A 238 4.08 -0.50 1.28
CA ALA A 238 5.33 -0.98 1.87
C ALA A 238 6.37 -1.32 0.80
N ARG A 239 5.98 -2.02 -0.27
CA ARG A 239 6.87 -2.32 -1.39
C ARG A 239 7.37 -1.05 -2.09
N LEU A 240 6.47 -0.10 -2.37
CA LEU A 240 6.83 1.19 -2.94
C LEU A 240 7.79 1.96 -2.04
N ALA A 241 7.63 1.88 -0.71
CA ALA A 241 8.55 2.47 0.26
C ALA A 241 9.97 1.90 0.09
N LEU A 242 10.11 0.57 0.03
CA LEU A 242 11.40 -0.09 -0.21
C LEU A 242 12.02 0.30 -1.56
N GLU A 243 11.22 0.32 -2.64
CA GLU A 243 11.67 0.76 -3.97
C GLU A 243 12.14 2.22 -3.99
N GLN A 244 11.62 3.05 -3.10
CA GLN A 244 11.98 4.46 -2.92
C GLN A 244 13.08 4.67 -1.88
N GLY A 245 13.67 3.61 -1.31
CA GLY A 245 14.71 3.68 -0.28
C GLY A 245 14.20 4.20 1.06
N ARG A 246 12.94 3.88 1.43
CA ARG A 246 12.33 4.23 2.72
C ARG A 246 12.31 3.01 3.63
N ASP A 247 12.44 3.23 4.92
CA ASP A 247 12.30 2.18 5.90
C ASP A 247 10.87 1.65 5.94
N VAL A 248 10.74 0.36 6.24
CA VAL A 248 9.45 -0.28 6.46
C VAL A 248 9.40 -0.83 7.87
N PHE A 249 8.40 -0.40 8.60
CA PHE A 249 8.08 -0.84 9.96
C PHE A 249 6.81 -1.67 9.94
N ALA A 250 6.73 -2.67 10.80
CA ALA A 250 5.49 -3.43 10.97
C ALA A 250 5.20 -3.72 12.44
N VAL A 251 3.92 -3.67 12.77
CA VAL A 251 3.43 -4.09 14.08
C VAL A 251 3.20 -5.60 14.05
N PRO A 252 3.74 -6.37 15.01
CA PRO A 252 3.48 -7.79 15.11
C PRO A 252 2.02 -8.04 15.48
N GLY A 253 1.42 -9.03 14.86
CA GLY A 253 0.05 -9.46 15.15
C GLY A 253 -0.04 -10.94 15.47
N ASN A 254 -1.23 -11.39 15.90
CA ASN A 254 -1.48 -12.80 16.17
C ASN A 254 -1.31 -13.61 14.86
N ILE A 255 -0.53 -14.69 14.95
CA ILE A 255 -0.23 -15.58 13.82
C ILE A 255 -1.46 -16.30 13.26
N ASP A 256 -2.48 -16.51 14.09
CA ASP A 256 -3.74 -17.15 13.69
C ASP A 256 -4.76 -16.18 13.09
N MET A 257 -4.44 -14.89 13.05
CA MET A 257 -5.32 -13.87 12.50
C MET A 257 -4.99 -13.57 11.04
N PRO A 258 -5.88 -13.91 10.08
CA PRO A 258 -5.62 -13.66 8.66
C PRO A 258 -5.37 -12.18 8.33
N THR A 259 -5.90 -11.27 9.14
CA THR A 259 -5.69 -9.82 8.97
C THR A 259 -4.27 -9.37 9.33
N CYS A 260 -3.49 -10.19 10.04
CA CYS A 260 -2.09 -9.92 10.41
C CYS A 260 -1.07 -10.67 9.53
N ALA A 261 -1.53 -11.58 8.66
CA ALA A 261 -0.64 -12.46 7.91
C ALA A 261 0.40 -11.67 7.07
N GLY A 262 -0.03 -10.63 6.36
CA GLY A 262 0.87 -9.83 5.54
C GLY A 262 1.78 -8.91 6.35
N SER A 263 1.33 -8.33 7.49
CA SER A 263 2.23 -7.56 8.36
C SER A 263 3.27 -8.47 9.02
N ASN A 264 2.91 -9.69 9.42
CA ASN A 264 3.86 -10.68 9.95
C ASN A 264 4.83 -11.19 8.87
N GLU A 265 4.40 -11.28 7.60
CA GLU A 265 5.27 -11.60 6.48
C GLU A 265 6.31 -10.51 6.24
N LEU A 266 5.92 -9.23 6.28
CA LEU A 266 6.88 -8.11 6.20
C LEU A 266 7.95 -8.20 7.29
N LEU A 267 7.60 -8.56 8.53
CA LEU A 267 8.57 -8.76 9.60
C LEU A 267 9.55 -9.90 9.30
N ARG A 268 9.07 -10.97 8.71
CA ARG A 268 9.91 -12.09 8.26
C ARG A 268 10.86 -11.71 7.13
N ASP A 269 10.42 -10.79 6.27
CA ASP A 269 11.18 -10.28 5.12
C ASP A 269 12.17 -9.16 5.54
N GLY A 270 12.23 -8.80 6.83
CA GLY A 270 13.20 -7.85 7.36
C GLY A 270 12.66 -6.47 7.67
N ALA A 271 11.35 -6.24 7.65
CA ALA A 271 10.77 -5.00 8.17
C ALA A 271 11.07 -4.84 9.67
N ILE A 272 11.28 -3.61 10.10
CA ILE A 272 11.60 -3.29 11.49
C ILE A 272 10.37 -3.52 12.37
N MET A 273 10.50 -4.41 13.37
CA MET A 273 9.43 -4.68 14.31
C MET A 273 9.28 -3.53 15.31
N VAL A 274 8.07 -3.01 15.44
CA VAL A 274 7.77 -1.90 16.37
C VAL A 274 6.57 -2.21 17.24
N SER A 275 6.61 -1.73 18.47
CA SER A 275 5.54 -1.86 19.48
C SER A 275 5.02 -0.52 19.99
N SER A 276 5.71 0.55 19.65
CA SER A 276 5.35 1.94 20.01
C SER A 276 5.69 2.91 18.89
N GLY A 277 5.07 4.09 18.90
CA GLY A 277 5.42 5.17 17.97
C GLY A 277 6.84 5.70 18.18
N TRP A 278 7.38 5.56 19.40
CA TRP A 278 8.77 5.89 19.68
C TRP A 278 9.74 4.96 18.95
N ASP A 279 9.45 3.66 18.88
CA ASP A 279 10.31 2.70 18.17
C ASP A 279 10.48 3.10 16.70
N VAL A 280 9.48 3.76 16.09
CA VAL A 280 9.54 4.29 14.72
C VAL A 280 10.39 5.57 14.65
N LEU A 281 10.15 6.52 15.56
CA LEU A 281 10.79 7.83 15.49
C LEU A 281 12.24 7.82 15.96
N SER A 282 12.63 6.89 16.84
CA SER A 282 14.01 6.75 17.32
C SER A 282 15.01 6.49 16.19
N GLU A 283 14.57 5.90 15.08
CA GLU A 283 15.41 5.70 13.88
C GLU A 283 15.79 7.03 13.19
N TYR A 284 15.04 8.11 13.46
CA TYR A 284 15.21 9.42 12.83
C TYR A 284 15.65 10.52 13.81
N GLU A 285 15.91 10.19 15.08
CA GLU A 285 16.28 11.16 16.12
C GLU A 285 17.51 12.00 15.71
N SER A 286 18.51 11.36 15.10
CA SER A 286 19.72 12.05 14.63
C SER A 286 19.49 12.94 13.41
N LEU A 287 18.47 12.67 12.60
CA LEU A 287 18.12 13.47 11.42
C LEU A 287 17.25 14.67 11.75
N PHE A 288 16.46 14.59 12.83
CA PHE A 288 15.53 15.63 13.25
C PHE A 288 15.64 15.93 14.76
N PRO A 289 16.85 16.33 15.25
CA PRO A 289 17.11 16.48 16.69
C PRO A 289 16.23 17.56 17.34
N ASP A 290 15.85 18.60 16.59
CA ASP A 290 14.99 19.70 17.08
C ASP A 290 13.49 19.40 17.00
N LYS A 291 13.09 18.27 16.43
CA LYS A 291 11.68 17.90 16.20
C LYS A 291 11.26 16.68 17.01
N ILE A 292 12.14 15.71 17.14
CA ILE A 292 11.84 14.45 17.83
C ILE A 292 12.20 14.58 19.30
N HIS A 293 11.20 14.40 20.17
CA HIS A 293 11.33 14.57 21.61
C HIS A 293 11.04 13.27 22.34
N ARG A 294 12.10 12.61 22.83
CA ARG A 294 12.00 11.37 23.59
C ARG A 294 11.25 11.52 24.91
N GLU A 295 11.35 12.70 25.53
CA GLU A 295 10.69 13.04 26.78
C GLU A 295 9.17 12.98 26.68
N ASP A 296 8.64 13.25 25.49
CA ASP A 296 7.23 13.17 25.17
C ASP A 296 6.76 11.74 24.84
N ALA A 297 7.68 10.75 24.79
CA ALA A 297 7.32 9.37 24.52
C ALA A 297 6.42 8.82 25.64
N PRO A 298 5.17 8.46 25.36
CA PRO A 298 4.28 7.91 26.38
C PRO A 298 4.85 6.58 26.88
N SER A 299 4.84 6.38 28.21
CA SER A 299 5.26 5.09 28.77
C SER A 299 4.42 3.96 28.17
N ARG A 300 5.03 2.77 27.98
CA ARG A 300 4.35 1.58 27.42
C ARG A 300 3.02 1.24 28.12
N GLN A 301 2.86 1.63 29.39
CA GLN A 301 1.66 1.39 30.19
C GLN A 301 0.62 2.53 30.11
N ARG A 302 1.00 3.76 29.70
CA ARG A 302 0.09 4.92 29.54
C ARG A 302 -0.04 5.34 28.09
N ALA A 303 -0.26 4.38 27.23
CA ALA A 303 -0.20 4.60 25.79
C ALA A 303 -1.34 5.46 25.20
N TYR A 304 -2.41 5.68 25.98
CA TYR A 304 -3.56 6.50 25.59
C TYR A 304 -4.25 7.03 26.87
N PRO A 305 -4.49 8.33 27.01
CA PRO A 305 -5.16 8.85 28.18
C PRO A 305 -6.55 8.21 28.34
N GLN A 306 -6.79 7.54 29.46
CA GLN A 306 -8.08 6.89 29.75
C GLN A 306 -9.26 7.86 29.74
N GLU A 307 -9.00 9.15 29.97
CA GLU A 307 -9.99 10.24 29.91
C GLU A 307 -10.50 10.50 28.49
N LEU A 308 -9.64 10.40 27.47
CA LEU A 308 -10.05 10.51 26.06
C LEU A 308 -10.84 9.28 25.60
N ALA A 309 -10.54 8.10 26.13
CA ALA A 309 -11.32 6.89 25.86
C ALA A 309 -12.72 6.94 26.49
N ARG A 310 -12.90 7.67 27.61
CA ARG A 310 -14.22 7.86 28.23
C ARG A 310 -15.09 8.87 27.48
N GLN A 311 -14.52 9.93 26.95
CA GLN A 311 -15.26 10.91 26.13
C GLN A 311 -15.74 10.32 24.79
N GLU A 312 -15.05 9.30 24.28
CA GLU A 312 -15.45 8.60 23.05
C GLU A 312 -16.46 7.47 23.29
N GLY A 313 -16.54 6.94 24.51
CA GLY A 313 -17.53 5.93 24.91
C GLY A 313 -18.97 6.45 24.97
N GLU A 314 -19.16 7.77 24.96
CA GLU A 314 -20.48 8.41 24.87
C GLU A 314 -20.93 8.66 23.42
N THR A 315 -20.04 8.59 22.45
CA THR A 315 -20.42 8.50 21.04
C THR A 315 -20.59 7.02 20.67
N THR A 316 -21.83 6.56 20.66
CA THR A 316 -22.23 5.24 20.17
C THR A 316 -21.43 4.94 18.89
N PRO A 317 -20.72 3.80 18.77
CA PRO A 317 -20.05 3.45 17.53
C PRO A 317 -21.10 3.48 16.42
N PRO A 318 -20.78 4.01 15.23
CA PRO A 318 -21.74 4.02 14.15
C PRO A 318 -22.21 2.58 13.96
N ARG A 319 -23.49 2.33 14.19
CA ARG A 319 -24.14 1.05 13.91
C ARG A 319 -23.68 0.67 12.51
N VAL A 320 -22.95 -0.42 12.40
CA VAL A 320 -22.72 -1.07 11.11
C VAL A 320 -24.08 -1.18 10.48
N ALA A 321 -24.31 -0.43 9.41
CA ALA A 321 -25.55 -0.49 8.67
C ALA A 321 -25.73 -1.95 8.27
N GLN A 322 -26.67 -2.61 8.93
CA GLN A 322 -27.10 -3.93 8.52
C GLN A 322 -27.55 -3.76 7.08
N THR A 323 -26.96 -4.50 6.18
CA THR A 323 -27.47 -4.68 4.82
C THR A 323 -28.98 -4.85 4.90
N PRO A 324 -29.79 -4.15 4.10
CA PRO A 324 -31.22 -4.35 4.08
C PRO A 324 -31.49 -5.83 3.84
N ARG A 325 -32.18 -6.47 4.76
CA ARG A 325 -32.72 -7.82 4.54
C ARG A 325 -33.68 -7.70 3.36
N ILE A 326 -33.38 -8.40 2.29
CA ILE A 326 -34.32 -8.69 1.20
C ILE A 326 -35.51 -9.40 1.86
N PRO A 327 -36.78 -8.98 1.64
CA PRO A 327 -37.92 -9.69 2.18
C PRO A 327 -37.92 -11.13 1.69
N GLU A 328 -38.01 -12.08 2.61
CA GLU A 328 -38.30 -13.48 2.31
C GLU A 328 -39.72 -13.55 1.72
N GLU A 329 -39.82 -13.71 0.42
CA GLU A 329 -41.06 -14.25 -0.17
C GLU A 329 -41.14 -15.72 0.17
N THR A 330 -42.20 -16.02 0.88
CA THR A 330 -42.63 -17.29 1.40
C THR A 330 -43.00 -18.31 0.32
N ASN A 331 -42.52 -19.54 0.54
CA ASN A 331 -43.22 -20.80 0.41
C ASN A 331 -43.34 -21.51 -0.94
N HIS A 332 -43.04 -22.74 -0.73
CA HIS A 332 -43.36 -24.00 -1.39
C HIS A 332 -42.19 -24.65 -2.15
N LEU A 333 -41.40 -25.36 -1.38
CA LEU A 333 -40.81 -26.63 -1.81
C LEU A 333 -40.02 -27.28 -0.65
N LYS A 334 -40.69 -27.58 0.46
CA LYS A 334 -40.26 -28.59 1.42
C LYS A 334 -40.84 -29.92 0.95
N LYS A 335 -40.02 -30.73 0.28
CA LYS A 335 -40.06 -32.20 0.38
C LYS A 335 -38.82 -32.76 -0.33
N ASN A 336 -38.14 -33.67 0.38
CA ASN A 336 -37.11 -34.58 -0.05
C ASN A 336 -35.66 -34.07 -0.02
N LEU A 337 -35.07 -34.11 1.16
CA LEU A 337 -33.68 -34.51 1.36
C LEU A 337 -33.59 -35.33 2.65
N GLU A 338 -33.75 -36.61 2.45
CA GLU A 338 -33.44 -37.65 3.43
C GLU A 338 -31.94 -37.63 3.77
N LYS A 339 -31.66 -37.91 5.03
CA LYS A 339 -30.36 -38.19 5.62
C LYS A 339 -29.51 -39.11 4.74
N LYS A 340 -28.37 -38.63 4.28
CA LYS A 340 -27.23 -39.49 3.90
C LYS A 340 -26.11 -39.29 4.89
N SER A 341 -25.82 -40.37 5.60
CA SER A 341 -24.67 -40.59 6.44
C SER A 341 -23.38 -40.31 5.67
N ILE A 342 -22.41 -39.71 6.34
CA ILE A 342 -21.05 -39.51 5.82
C ILE A 342 -20.36 -40.88 5.96
N ASP A 343 -20.37 -41.66 4.88
CA ASP A 343 -19.50 -42.82 4.73
C ASP A 343 -18.13 -42.32 4.25
N LYS A 344 -17.10 -42.75 4.97
CA LYS A 344 -15.70 -42.56 4.63
C LYS A 344 -15.42 -43.29 3.32
N GLU A 345 -15.24 -42.55 2.23
CA GLU A 345 -14.68 -43.15 1.00
C GLU A 345 -13.18 -43.38 1.16
N PRO A 346 -12.68 -44.55 0.64
CA PRO A 346 -11.28 -44.88 0.75
C PRO A 346 -10.44 -44.04 -0.21
N VAL A 347 -9.25 -43.71 0.26
CA VAL A 347 -8.21 -42.98 -0.48
C VAL A 347 -7.97 -43.74 -1.80
N GLN A 348 -8.37 -43.19 -2.93
CA GLN A 348 -8.04 -43.70 -4.26
C GLN A 348 -6.53 -43.63 -4.46
N ALA A 349 -5.96 -44.78 -4.84
CA ALA A 349 -4.59 -44.91 -5.25
C ALA A 349 -4.31 -44.01 -6.47
N TYR A 350 -3.26 -43.19 -6.34
CA TYR A 350 -2.77 -42.37 -7.45
C TYR A 350 -2.18 -43.23 -8.54
N SER A 351 -2.91 -43.45 -9.62
CA SER A 351 -2.40 -44.03 -10.85
C SER A 351 -2.31 -42.96 -11.94
N ASP A 352 -1.13 -42.94 -12.58
CA ASP A 352 -0.81 -42.30 -13.85
C ASP A 352 -0.53 -40.80 -13.90
N VAL A 353 0.62 -40.43 -13.35
CA VAL A 353 1.34 -39.23 -13.78
C VAL A 353 2.32 -39.67 -14.90
N ASN A 354 2.02 -39.32 -16.14
CA ASN A 354 2.85 -39.61 -17.30
C ASN A 354 4.06 -38.63 -17.34
N VAL A 355 5.01 -38.77 -16.40
CA VAL A 355 6.28 -38.07 -16.41
C VAL A 355 7.17 -38.73 -17.46
N ASN A 356 7.61 -37.97 -18.47
CA ASN A 356 8.49 -38.47 -19.51
C ASN A 356 9.89 -38.77 -18.93
N LEU A 357 10.03 -39.96 -18.35
CA LEU A 357 11.21 -40.44 -17.61
C LEU A 357 12.49 -40.52 -18.45
N SER A 358 12.38 -40.46 -19.79
CA SER A 358 13.51 -40.63 -20.72
C SER A 358 14.51 -39.43 -20.65
N ARG A 359 14.10 -38.26 -20.16
CA ARG A 359 14.93 -37.06 -20.09
C ARG A 359 15.52 -36.79 -18.70
N LEU A 360 15.33 -37.68 -17.75
CA LEU A 360 15.80 -37.50 -16.37
C LEU A 360 17.15 -38.27 -16.16
N SER A 361 18.04 -37.66 -15.38
CA SER A 361 19.28 -38.33 -14.95
C SER A 361 19.01 -39.47 -13.96
N GLY A 362 20.01 -40.30 -13.65
CA GLY A 362 19.83 -41.41 -12.72
C GLY A 362 19.36 -40.96 -11.32
N ASP A 363 19.96 -39.92 -10.79
CA ASP A 363 19.61 -39.37 -9.47
C ASP A 363 18.19 -38.76 -9.49
N GLU A 364 17.79 -38.09 -10.57
CA GLU A 364 16.46 -37.52 -10.74
C GLU A 364 15.37 -38.63 -10.82
N LYS A 365 15.66 -39.74 -11.51
CA LYS A 365 14.75 -40.89 -11.59
C LYS A 365 14.54 -41.53 -10.23
N THR A 366 15.61 -41.67 -9.44
CA THR A 366 15.53 -42.21 -8.07
C THR A 366 14.59 -41.37 -7.20
N ILE A 367 14.72 -40.03 -7.24
CA ILE A 367 13.84 -39.14 -6.46
C ILE A 367 12.40 -39.22 -6.96
N VAL A 368 12.16 -39.19 -8.28
CA VAL A 368 10.83 -39.28 -8.83
C VAL A 368 10.16 -40.60 -8.44
N SER A 369 10.88 -41.73 -8.40
CA SER A 369 10.34 -43.01 -7.95
C SER A 369 9.91 -43.00 -6.47
N CYS A 370 10.67 -42.36 -5.59
CA CYS A 370 10.28 -42.16 -4.17
C CYS A 370 9.00 -41.34 -4.01
N LEU A 371 8.67 -40.48 -4.99
CA LEU A 371 7.50 -39.59 -4.95
C LEU A 371 6.26 -40.16 -5.63
N GLN A 372 6.34 -41.32 -6.27
CA GLN A 372 5.18 -41.94 -6.94
C GLN A 372 4.06 -42.32 -5.98
N ASN A 373 4.38 -42.58 -4.71
CA ASN A 373 3.41 -42.94 -3.67
C ASN A 373 2.82 -41.70 -2.92
N GLY A 374 2.99 -40.50 -3.46
CA GLY A 374 2.44 -39.26 -2.87
C GLY A 374 3.50 -38.28 -2.36
N GLN A 375 3.06 -37.36 -1.51
CA GLN A 375 3.96 -36.35 -0.92
C GLN A 375 4.86 -36.98 0.15
N ARG A 376 6.14 -36.55 0.21
CA ARG A 376 7.14 -37.06 1.16
C ARG A 376 7.91 -35.91 1.80
N LEU A 377 8.43 -36.11 3.00
CA LEU A 377 9.38 -35.18 3.63
C LEU A 377 10.75 -35.30 2.93
N VAL A 378 11.44 -34.18 2.82
CA VAL A 378 12.82 -34.14 2.27
C VAL A 378 13.74 -35.06 3.06
N ASP A 379 13.59 -35.08 4.38
CA ASP A 379 14.42 -35.91 5.27
C ASP A 379 14.17 -37.42 5.08
N ASP A 380 12.96 -37.84 4.76
CA ASP A 380 12.62 -39.22 4.44
C ASP A 380 13.25 -39.65 3.09
N VAL A 381 13.25 -38.74 2.13
CA VAL A 381 13.87 -39.00 0.80
C VAL A 381 15.40 -39.07 0.93
N ILE A 382 16.03 -38.32 1.83
CA ILE A 382 17.46 -38.45 2.16
C ILE A 382 17.72 -39.86 2.71
N ALA A 383 16.93 -40.30 3.69
CA ALA A 383 17.10 -41.61 4.32
C ALA A 383 16.93 -42.78 3.32
N GLU A 384 15.96 -42.68 2.40
CA GLU A 384 15.66 -43.70 1.43
C GLU A 384 16.68 -43.76 0.28
N THR A 385 17.14 -42.60 -0.19
CA THR A 385 18.07 -42.52 -1.34
C THR A 385 19.55 -42.60 -0.95
N GLY A 386 19.88 -42.42 0.32
CA GLY A 386 21.27 -42.33 0.81
C GLY A 386 22.05 -41.15 0.27
N MET A 387 21.41 -40.17 -0.34
CA MET A 387 22.08 -38.99 -0.91
C MET A 387 22.46 -38.02 0.22
N THR A 388 23.58 -37.33 0.06
CA THR A 388 23.91 -36.20 0.97
C THR A 388 22.88 -35.08 0.80
N THR A 389 22.58 -34.36 1.87
CA THR A 389 21.58 -33.26 1.88
C THR A 389 21.85 -32.23 0.77
N GLY A 390 23.13 -31.84 0.56
CA GLY A 390 23.48 -30.88 -0.49
C GLY A 390 23.22 -31.40 -1.90
N LYS A 391 23.52 -32.68 -2.17
CA LYS A 391 23.26 -33.33 -3.45
C LYS A 391 21.77 -33.46 -3.72
N LEU A 392 21.00 -33.90 -2.71
CA LEU A 392 19.54 -34.01 -2.84
C LEU A 392 18.89 -32.66 -3.13
N LEU A 393 19.23 -31.61 -2.38
CA LEU A 393 18.67 -30.27 -2.58
C LEU A 393 18.96 -29.72 -3.98
N ALA A 394 20.17 -29.95 -4.53
CA ALA A 394 20.52 -29.55 -5.89
C ALA A 394 19.64 -30.28 -6.93
N VAL A 395 19.46 -31.61 -6.79
CA VAL A 395 18.62 -32.40 -7.71
C VAL A 395 17.13 -32.00 -7.59
N LEU A 396 16.65 -31.76 -6.39
CA LEU A 396 15.26 -31.26 -6.19
C LEU A 396 15.06 -29.89 -6.85
N THR A 397 16.04 -29.00 -6.80
CA THR A 397 15.96 -27.71 -7.48
C THR A 397 15.88 -27.89 -9.01
N MET A 398 16.66 -28.81 -9.56
CA MET A 398 16.62 -29.11 -10.99
C MET A 398 15.29 -29.74 -11.42
N LEU A 399 14.72 -30.64 -10.61
CA LEU A 399 13.42 -31.24 -10.87
C LEU A 399 12.26 -30.23 -10.78
N GLU A 400 12.38 -29.25 -9.86
CA GLU A 400 11.43 -28.15 -9.72
C GLU A 400 11.49 -27.20 -10.92
N LEU A 401 12.71 -26.82 -11.38
CA LEU A 401 12.90 -26.03 -12.61
C LEU A 401 12.40 -26.75 -13.86
N LYS A 402 12.56 -28.07 -13.93
CA LYS A 402 11.98 -28.91 -15.01
C LYS A 402 10.46 -29.07 -14.87
N GLY A 403 9.83 -28.56 -13.81
CA GLY A 403 8.40 -28.65 -13.58
C GLY A 403 7.89 -30.04 -13.22
N VAL A 404 8.77 -30.96 -12.80
CA VAL A 404 8.44 -32.35 -12.45
C VAL A 404 7.94 -32.49 -11.03
N ILE A 405 8.47 -31.68 -10.11
CA ILE A 405 8.07 -31.68 -8.70
C ILE A 405 7.62 -30.29 -8.24
N ARG A 406 6.97 -30.24 -7.08
CA ARG A 406 6.62 -29.03 -6.34
C ARG A 406 7.00 -29.18 -4.88
N ARG A 407 7.62 -28.15 -4.28
CA ARG A 407 7.83 -28.06 -2.84
C ARG A 407 6.58 -27.56 -2.15
N LEU A 408 6.29 -28.13 -1.01
CA LEU A 408 5.16 -27.78 -0.14
C LEU A 408 5.68 -27.25 1.19
N PRO A 409 4.85 -26.47 1.94
CA PRO A 409 5.21 -26.06 3.31
C PRO A 409 5.57 -27.24 4.20
N GLY A 410 6.48 -27.04 5.17
CA GLY A 410 6.91 -28.10 6.09
C GLY A 410 7.96 -29.06 5.53
N LYS A 411 8.79 -28.61 4.56
CA LYS A 411 9.84 -29.41 3.89
C LYS A 411 9.30 -30.66 3.18
N GLN A 412 8.09 -30.61 2.67
CA GLN A 412 7.48 -31.67 1.89
C GLN A 412 7.67 -31.44 0.39
N ILE A 413 7.69 -32.52 -0.38
CA ILE A 413 7.80 -32.52 -1.84
C ILE A 413 6.80 -33.49 -2.44
N CYS A 414 6.26 -33.14 -3.60
CA CYS A 414 5.38 -34.02 -4.38
C CYS A 414 5.62 -33.86 -5.89
N LEU A 415 5.16 -34.85 -6.69
CA LEU A 415 5.11 -34.69 -8.14
C LEU A 415 4.13 -33.59 -8.52
N LYS A 416 4.46 -32.82 -9.54
CA LYS A 416 3.56 -31.80 -10.10
C LYS A 416 2.59 -32.52 -11.06
N GLN A 417 1.31 -32.41 -10.75
CA GLN A 417 0.23 -32.91 -11.63
C GLN A 417 0.08 -32.03 -12.86
#